data_4cf5cd92c17b572facdc3d6d9560c0d0
#
_entry.id   4cf5cd92c17b572facdc3d6d9560c0d0
#
_cell.length_a   1.000
_cell.length_b   1.000
_cell.length_c   1.000
_cell.angle_alpha   90.00
_cell.angle_beta   90.00
_cell.angle_gamma   90.00
#
_symmetry.space_group_name_H-M   'P 1'
#
loop_
_entity.id
_entity.type
_entity.pdbx_description
1 polymer ?
#
loop_
_entity_poly.entity_id
_entity_poly.type
_entity_poly.pdbx_seq_one_letter_code
_entity_poly.pdbx_strand_id
1 'polypeptide(L)'
;EIASCLVGSEMCIRDRNNHILDTNLPVECGINRALIRSTTTAGKIILTAKAEGLPTETLTLETVPVKINAGLSTYLPQATLKGKLDKGATPSTPSYKDTKKGIQILSAKAGFNHEEAENSFDDNELSEWKNDGKLSTAWITYTLEREAEIDDVCLKLQGWRTRSYPLEVFAGNKLIWSGNTDKSLGYVHLNIDNPVKASTITIRLKGNTSDNDAFGEITEVKAKVANEMELEKSKSKNTLRIVEVEFLESIN
;
A
#
# COMPACT_ATOMS: atom_id res chain seq x y z
N GLU A 1 -10.76 28.76 0.38
CA GLU A 1 -11.64 27.58 0.36
C GLU A 1 -10.77 26.33 0.44
N ILE A 2 -10.97 25.53 1.47
CA ILE A 2 -10.19 24.31 1.65
C ILE A 2 -11.21 23.17 1.71
N ALA A 3 -11.25 22.37 0.67
CA ALA A 3 -11.90 21.07 0.72
C ALA A 3 -10.94 20.07 1.37
N SER A 4 -11.31 19.50 2.50
CA SER A 4 -10.58 18.40 3.13
C SER A 4 -11.35 17.12 2.87
N CYS A 5 -10.74 16.16 2.20
CA CYS A 5 -11.31 14.85 2.01
C CYS A 5 -10.79 13.92 3.11
N LEU A 6 -11.71 13.31 3.85
CA LEU A 6 -11.41 12.21 4.76
C LEU A 6 -11.92 10.93 4.07
N VAL A 7 -11.03 10.18 3.49
CA VAL A 7 -11.33 8.87 2.94
C VAL A 7 -11.27 7.85 4.07
N GLY A 8 -12.19 6.90 4.07
CA GLY A 8 -12.29 5.88 5.12
C GLY A 8 -11.02 5.05 5.25
N SER A 9 -10.76 4.56 6.45
CA SER A 9 -9.47 4.06 6.93
C SER A 9 -8.90 2.84 6.22
N GLU A 10 -9.68 2.06 5.49
CA GLU A 10 -9.19 0.82 4.87
C GLU A 10 -8.68 1.02 3.45
N MET A 11 -9.24 1.96 2.69
CA MET A 11 -8.74 2.26 1.34
C MET A 11 -7.45 3.07 1.33
N CYS A 12 -7.14 3.81 2.39
CA CYS A 12 -5.90 4.58 2.50
C CYS A 12 -4.64 3.70 2.63
N ILE A 13 -4.77 2.42 2.93
CA ILE A 13 -3.63 1.49 3.03
C ILE A 13 -3.23 0.98 1.64
N ARG A 14 -4.18 0.90 0.73
CA ARG A 14 -3.99 0.44 -0.64
C ARG A 14 -3.67 1.54 -1.62
N ASP A 15 -4.38 2.67 -1.47
CA ASP A 15 -4.13 3.84 -2.28
C ASP A 15 -2.90 4.57 -1.74
N ARG A 16 -1.80 4.45 -2.43
CA ARG A 16 -0.54 5.16 -2.14
C ARG A 16 -0.66 6.67 -2.32
N ASN A 17 -1.82 7.14 -2.74
CA ASN A 17 -2.12 8.55 -2.98
C ASN A 17 -2.90 9.11 -1.81
N ASN A 18 -2.28 10.04 -1.10
CA ASN A 18 -2.96 10.77 -0.04
C ASN A 18 -3.74 11.95 -0.65
N HIS A 19 -5.06 11.81 -0.77
CA HIS A 19 -5.96 12.83 -1.28
C HIS A 19 -6.44 13.83 -0.22
N ILE A 20 -5.78 13.90 0.93
CA ILE A 20 -6.08 14.90 1.95
C ILE A 20 -5.67 16.28 1.44
N LEU A 21 -6.62 17.20 1.34
CA LEU A 21 -6.48 18.55 0.79
C LEU A 21 -6.23 18.59 -0.73
N ASP A 22 -6.44 17.48 -1.42
CA ASP A 22 -6.37 17.45 -2.88
C ASP A 22 -7.66 18.03 -3.48
N THR A 23 -7.54 18.61 -4.64
CA THR A 23 -8.66 19.07 -5.48
C THR A 23 -9.10 18.01 -6.50
N ASN A 24 -8.26 17.00 -6.74
CA ASN A 24 -8.57 15.87 -7.58
C ASN A 24 -8.84 14.66 -6.71
N LEU A 25 -10.06 14.18 -6.72
CA LEU A 25 -10.50 13.08 -5.86
C LEU A 25 -10.82 11.86 -6.73
N PRO A 26 -10.27 10.69 -6.43
CA PRO A 26 -10.67 9.46 -7.08
C PRO A 26 -12.13 9.18 -6.76
N VAL A 27 -12.82 8.54 -7.69
CA VAL A 27 -14.24 8.18 -7.54
C VAL A 27 -14.33 6.67 -7.47
N GLU A 28 -14.96 6.15 -6.44
CA GLU A 28 -15.22 4.74 -6.28
C GLU A 28 -16.69 4.46 -6.58
N CYS A 29 -16.95 3.60 -7.53
CA CYS A 29 -18.31 3.29 -7.99
C CYS A 29 -19.16 4.54 -8.33
N GLY A 30 -18.54 5.58 -8.84
CA GLY A 30 -19.21 6.85 -9.15
C GLY A 30 -19.41 7.77 -7.94
N ILE A 31 -18.88 7.46 -6.77
CA ILE A 31 -19.11 8.19 -5.52
C ILE A 31 -17.77 8.62 -4.90
N ASN A 32 -17.73 9.87 -4.42
CA ASN A 32 -16.71 10.32 -3.50
C ASN A 32 -17.32 11.28 -2.47
N ARG A 33 -16.56 11.59 -1.42
CA ARG A 33 -17.00 12.45 -0.33
C ARG A 33 -15.98 13.56 -0.09
N ALA A 34 -16.42 14.80 -0.14
CA ALA A 34 -15.62 15.95 0.22
C ALA A 34 -16.09 16.52 1.56
N LEU A 35 -15.15 16.77 2.47
CA LEU A 35 -15.39 17.47 3.73
C LEU A 35 -15.00 18.93 3.55
N ILE A 36 -15.96 19.82 3.76
CA ILE A 36 -15.79 21.25 3.63
C ILE A 36 -15.74 21.87 5.01
N ARG A 37 -14.69 22.64 5.27
CA ARG A 37 -14.57 23.43 6.49
C ARG A 37 -14.79 24.90 6.19
N SER A 38 -15.74 25.53 6.88
CA SER A 38 -15.90 26.98 6.84
C SER A 38 -14.75 27.68 7.54
N THR A 39 -14.48 28.91 7.14
CA THR A 39 -13.63 29.82 7.89
C THR A 39 -14.43 30.45 9.07
N THR A 40 -13.75 31.17 9.95
CA THR A 40 -14.39 31.91 11.03
C THR A 40 -15.12 33.17 10.55
N THR A 41 -14.92 33.56 9.29
CA THR A 41 -15.60 34.70 8.66
C THR A 41 -16.82 34.18 7.91
N ALA A 42 -17.99 34.70 8.20
CA ALA A 42 -19.22 34.34 7.51
C ALA A 42 -19.17 34.80 6.05
N GLY A 43 -19.74 33.99 5.17
CA GLY A 43 -19.74 34.26 3.73
C GLY A 43 -20.27 33.11 2.92
N LYS A 44 -20.02 33.16 1.61
CA LYS A 44 -20.43 32.11 0.67
C LYS A 44 -19.27 31.14 0.43
N ILE A 45 -19.57 29.85 0.48
CA ILE A 45 -18.71 28.77 0.05
C ILE A 45 -19.28 28.25 -1.26
N ILE A 46 -18.49 28.32 -2.31
CA ILE A 46 -18.86 27.81 -3.64
C ILE A 46 -18.05 26.54 -3.89
N LEU A 47 -18.74 25.43 -4.00
CA LEU A 47 -18.16 24.13 -4.34
C LEU A 47 -18.48 23.81 -5.78
N THR A 48 -17.46 23.62 -6.59
CA THR A 48 -17.62 23.24 -8.00
C THR A 48 -17.06 21.84 -8.22
N ALA A 49 -17.90 20.94 -8.72
CA ALA A 49 -17.52 19.59 -9.11
C ALA A 49 -17.38 19.48 -10.63
N LYS A 50 -16.27 18.91 -11.07
CA LYS A 50 -16.00 18.65 -12.48
C LYS A 50 -15.55 17.21 -12.65
N ALA A 51 -16.07 16.53 -13.66
CA ALA A 51 -15.62 15.22 -14.07
C ALA A 51 -15.62 15.14 -15.60
N GLU A 52 -14.72 14.33 -16.13
CA GLU A 52 -14.65 14.12 -17.59
C GLU A 52 -15.95 13.48 -18.10
N GLY A 53 -16.50 14.02 -19.18
CA GLY A 53 -17.74 13.53 -19.77
C GLY A 53 -19.03 13.89 -19.02
N LEU A 54 -18.95 14.64 -17.91
CA LEU A 54 -20.11 15.08 -17.14
C LEU A 54 -20.24 16.61 -17.11
N PRO A 55 -21.46 17.15 -16.99
CA PRO A 55 -21.65 18.58 -16.81
C PRO A 55 -21.02 19.04 -15.48
N THR A 56 -20.48 20.25 -15.49
CA THR A 56 -19.97 20.88 -14.28
C THR A 56 -21.13 21.28 -13.37
N GLU A 57 -21.08 20.87 -12.11
CA GLU A 57 -22.08 21.23 -11.11
C GLU A 57 -21.48 22.16 -10.04
N THR A 58 -22.31 23.05 -9.51
CA THR A 58 -21.89 24.02 -8.49
C THR A 58 -22.91 24.07 -7.37
N LEU A 59 -22.42 23.89 -6.14
CA LEU A 59 -23.19 24.04 -4.91
C LEU A 59 -22.73 25.29 -4.16
N THR A 60 -23.66 26.16 -3.80
CA THR A 60 -23.39 27.32 -2.95
C THR A 60 -23.94 27.09 -1.56
N LEU A 61 -23.07 27.20 -0.56
CA LEU A 61 -23.42 27.14 0.85
C LEU A 61 -23.20 28.53 1.47
N GLU A 62 -24.07 28.93 2.37
CA GLU A 62 -23.92 30.19 3.12
C GLU A 62 -23.54 29.87 4.56
N THR A 63 -22.53 30.55 5.07
CA THR A 63 -22.16 30.50 6.47
C THR A 63 -22.64 31.76 7.14
N VAL A 64 -23.21 31.61 8.34
CA VAL A 64 -23.73 32.70 9.12
C VAL A 64 -22.72 33.15 10.20
N PRO A 65 -22.70 34.41 10.56
CA PRO A 65 -21.84 34.86 11.65
C PRO A 65 -22.28 34.20 12.96
N VAL A 66 -21.32 33.60 13.67
CA VAL A 66 -21.55 32.99 14.97
C VAL A 66 -20.87 33.87 16.02
N LYS A 67 -21.61 34.24 17.02
CA LYS A 67 -21.05 34.97 18.16
C LYS A 67 -20.22 34.00 19.01
N ILE A 68 -18.92 34.18 18.98
CA ILE A 68 -17.98 33.32 19.68
C ILE A 68 -17.80 33.81 21.11
N ASN A 69 -18.03 32.92 22.07
CA ASN A 69 -17.79 33.21 23.48
C ASN A 69 -17.11 32.01 24.14
N ALA A 70 -15.93 32.22 24.67
CA ALA A 70 -15.15 31.24 25.46
C ALA A 70 -14.86 29.88 24.82
N GLY A 71 -15.08 29.70 23.54
CA GLY A 71 -14.64 28.52 22.81
C GLY A 71 -15.35 27.20 23.11
N LEU A 72 -16.50 27.22 23.79
CA LEU A 72 -17.21 26.02 24.21
C LEU A 72 -18.59 25.87 23.57
N SER A 73 -18.89 24.64 23.15
CA SER A 73 -20.15 24.10 22.66
C SER A 73 -20.75 24.82 21.45
N THR A 74 -21.67 25.74 21.63
CA THR A 74 -22.35 26.47 20.56
C THR A 74 -21.52 27.59 19.94
N TYR A 75 -20.33 27.83 20.46
CA TYR A 75 -19.46 28.91 20.02
C TYR A 75 -18.16 28.36 19.46
N LEU A 76 -17.78 28.87 18.31
CA LEU A 76 -16.45 28.61 17.74
C LEU A 76 -15.39 29.37 18.58
N PRO A 77 -14.14 28.86 18.67
CA PRO A 77 -13.06 29.59 19.31
C PRO A 77 -12.92 30.99 18.72
N GLN A 78 -12.59 31.95 19.54
CA GLN A 78 -12.30 33.31 19.04
C GLN A 78 -11.15 33.25 18.03
N ALA A 79 -11.16 34.14 17.04
CA ALA A 79 -10.12 34.26 16.03
C ALA A 79 -8.70 34.49 16.61
N THR A 80 -8.61 34.87 17.90
CA THR A 80 -7.36 35.00 18.66
C THR A 80 -6.76 33.68 19.11
N LEU A 81 -7.52 32.56 19.07
CA LEU A 81 -6.96 31.25 19.27
C LEU A 81 -6.24 30.86 17.98
N LYS A 82 -4.93 31.06 17.99
CA LYS A 82 -4.05 30.63 16.93
C LYS A 82 -4.04 29.09 16.84
N GLY A 83 -4.97 28.56 16.06
CA GLY A 83 -4.94 27.17 15.70
C GLY A 83 -3.87 26.89 14.62
N LYS A 84 -3.69 25.65 14.25
CA LYS A 84 -2.82 25.26 13.14
C LYS A 84 -3.19 25.92 11.78
N LEU A 85 -4.34 26.55 11.70
CA LEU A 85 -4.84 27.32 10.55
C LEU A 85 -3.97 28.55 10.23
N ASP A 86 -3.23 29.08 11.22
CA ASP A 86 -2.33 30.22 11.01
C ASP A 86 -1.08 29.86 10.19
N LYS A 87 -0.83 28.59 9.96
CA LYS A 87 0.30 28.13 9.11
C LYS A 87 0.03 28.23 7.62
N GLY A 88 -1.12 28.73 7.26
CA GLY A 88 -1.58 28.74 5.87
C GLY A 88 -2.08 27.37 5.41
N ALA A 89 -2.55 27.31 4.17
CA ALA A 89 -2.82 26.04 3.54
C ALA A 89 -1.56 25.19 3.56
N THR A 90 -1.67 23.94 3.96
CA THR A 90 -0.56 23.00 3.81
C THR A 90 -0.14 23.05 2.34
N PRO A 91 1.12 23.37 2.04
CA PRO A 91 1.56 23.41 0.66
C PRO A 91 1.16 22.09 0.00
N SER A 92 0.59 22.15 -1.21
CA SER A 92 0.39 20.96 -2.00
C SER A 92 1.76 20.32 -2.17
N THR A 93 1.99 19.22 -1.47
CA THR A 93 3.24 18.49 -1.61
C THR A 93 3.24 17.82 -2.98
N PRO A 94 4.34 17.88 -3.73
CA PRO A 94 4.48 17.18 -5.02
C PRO A 94 4.25 15.67 -4.92
N SER A 95 4.21 15.12 -3.70
CA SER A 95 4.01 13.70 -3.38
C SER A 95 2.65 13.12 -3.77
N TYR A 96 1.71 13.95 -4.21
CA TYR A 96 0.37 13.51 -4.64
C TYR A 96 0.22 13.27 -6.14
N LYS A 97 1.30 13.36 -6.90
CA LYS A 97 1.29 12.94 -8.29
C LYS A 97 1.60 11.45 -8.35
N ASP A 98 0.78 10.73 -9.08
CA ASP A 98 1.11 9.36 -9.43
C ASP A 98 2.43 9.36 -10.17
N THR A 99 3.46 8.87 -9.53
CA THR A 99 4.79 8.73 -10.11
C THR A 99 5.04 7.33 -10.64
N LYS A 100 4.21 6.39 -10.23
CA LYS A 100 4.32 4.96 -10.60
C LYS A 100 2.95 4.41 -11.00
N LYS A 101 2.97 3.47 -11.92
CA LYS A 101 1.80 2.75 -12.41
C LYS A 101 1.96 1.26 -12.19
N GLY A 102 0.92 0.62 -11.68
CA GLY A 102 0.85 -0.84 -11.55
C GLY A 102 0.76 -1.51 -12.93
N ILE A 103 1.40 -2.65 -13.07
CA ILE A 103 1.34 -3.51 -14.24
C ILE A 103 0.57 -4.76 -13.86
N GLN A 104 -0.46 -5.08 -14.64
CA GLN A 104 -1.31 -6.23 -14.38
C GLN A 104 -0.54 -7.55 -14.53
N ILE A 105 -0.75 -8.45 -13.59
CA ILE A 105 -0.26 -9.82 -13.64
C ILE A 105 -1.33 -10.67 -14.31
N LEU A 106 -0.97 -11.42 -15.36
CA LEU A 106 -1.90 -12.29 -16.08
C LEU A 106 -1.91 -13.70 -15.52
N SER A 107 -0.76 -14.18 -15.07
CA SER A 107 -0.60 -15.55 -14.54
C SER A 107 0.70 -15.68 -13.75
N ALA A 108 0.81 -16.73 -12.95
CA ALA A 108 2.05 -17.07 -12.28
C ALA A 108 2.36 -18.57 -12.42
N LYS A 109 3.66 -18.90 -12.38
CA LYS A 109 4.18 -20.28 -12.29
C LYS A 109 5.08 -20.36 -11.07
N ALA A 110 4.94 -21.41 -10.29
CA ALA A 110 5.69 -21.58 -9.06
C ALA A 110 6.40 -22.92 -8.99
N GLY A 111 7.46 -22.99 -8.21
CA GLY A 111 8.23 -24.22 -7.99
C GLY A 111 7.48 -25.28 -7.19
N PHE A 112 6.44 -24.88 -6.46
CA PHE A 112 5.53 -25.72 -5.70
C PHE A 112 4.19 -25.01 -5.51
N ASN A 113 3.11 -25.74 -5.27
CA ASN A 113 1.74 -25.20 -5.15
C ASN A 113 1.36 -24.26 -6.31
N HIS A 114 1.60 -24.74 -7.51
CA HIS A 114 1.32 -23.95 -8.71
C HIS A 114 -0.15 -23.52 -8.82
N GLU A 115 -1.07 -24.36 -8.34
CA GLU A 115 -2.51 -24.10 -8.35
C GLU A 115 -2.89 -22.96 -7.40
N GLU A 116 -2.08 -22.70 -6.37
CA GLU A 116 -2.26 -21.61 -5.41
C GLU A 116 -1.44 -20.36 -5.78
N ALA A 117 -0.75 -20.34 -6.93
CA ALA A 117 0.11 -19.21 -7.30
C ALA A 117 -0.66 -17.89 -7.43
N GLU A 118 -1.92 -17.95 -7.85
CA GLU A 118 -2.80 -16.79 -7.98
C GLU A 118 -3.11 -16.11 -6.64
N ASN A 119 -3.04 -16.84 -5.53
CA ASN A 119 -3.24 -16.29 -4.18
C ASN A 119 -2.18 -15.24 -3.79
N SER A 120 -1.12 -15.07 -4.58
CA SER A 120 -0.10 -14.06 -4.34
C SER A 120 -0.37 -12.72 -5.06
N PHE A 121 -1.47 -12.62 -5.82
CA PHE A 121 -1.87 -11.40 -6.55
C PHE A 121 -3.39 -11.36 -6.81
N ASP A 122 -4.18 -11.94 -5.92
CA ASP A 122 -5.65 -12.05 -6.03
C ASP A 122 -6.40 -10.90 -5.32
N ASP A 123 -5.66 -9.94 -4.81
CA ASP A 123 -6.18 -8.79 -4.08
C ASP A 123 -6.88 -9.17 -2.76
N ASN A 124 -6.49 -10.30 -2.18
CA ASN A 124 -7.06 -10.84 -0.95
C ASN A 124 -5.96 -11.15 0.08
N GLU A 125 -5.77 -10.28 1.05
CA GLU A 125 -4.75 -10.44 2.09
C GLU A 125 -4.99 -11.61 3.06
N LEU A 126 -6.08 -12.35 2.92
CA LEU A 126 -6.37 -13.55 3.69
C LEU A 126 -5.86 -14.83 3.01
N SER A 127 -5.46 -14.75 1.75
CA SER A 127 -4.83 -15.82 0.98
C SER A 127 -3.32 -15.63 0.89
N GLU A 128 -2.59 -16.67 0.55
CA GLU A 128 -1.15 -16.63 0.34
C GLU A 128 -0.70 -17.77 -0.58
N TRP A 129 0.38 -17.54 -1.30
CA TRP A 129 1.15 -18.62 -1.91
C TRP A 129 2.35 -18.99 -1.02
N LYS A 130 2.65 -20.29 -0.91
CA LYS A 130 3.83 -20.81 -0.20
C LYS A 130 4.42 -22.03 -0.87
N ASN A 131 5.75 -22.17 -0.79
CA ASN A 131 6.42 -23.39 -1.22
C ASN A 131 6.44 -24.47 -0.13
N ASP A 132 7.05 -25.65 -0.42
CA ASP A 132 7.14 -26.81 0.48
C ASP A 132 8.30 -26.75 1.50
N GLY A 133 8.95 -25.60 1.66
CA GLY A 133 10.09 -25.43 2.56
C GLY A 133 11.44 -25.87 1.99
N LYS A 134 11.52 -26.19 0.70
CA LYS A 134 12.78 -26.46 0.01
C LYS A 134 13.23 -25.24 -0.77
N LEU A 135 14.51 -24.90 -0.69
CA LEU A 135 15.07 -23.77 -1.42
C LEU A 135 14.92 -23.92 -2.95
N SER A 136 15.01 -25.16 -3.45
CA SER A 136 14.88 -25.44 -4.89
C SER A 136 13.49 -25.15 -5.46
N THR A 137 12.46 -25.14 -4.63
CA THR A 137 11.07 -24.85 -5.00
C THR A 137 10.59 -23.48 -4.55
N ALA A 138 11.44 -22.72 -3.85
CA ALA A 138 11.10 -21.40 -3.30
C ALA A 138 11.25 -20.29 -4.34
N TRP A 139 10.49 -20.42 -5.44
CA TRP A 139 10.44 -19.41 -6.50
C TRP A 139 9.05 -19.35 -7.14
N ILE A 140 8.73 -18.18 -7.63
CA ILE A 140 7.51 -17.90 -8.39
C ILE A 140 7.83 -16.93 -9.52
N THR A 141 7.30 -17.19 -10.71
CA THR A 141 7.46 -16.38 -11.91
C THR A 141 6.10 -15.86 -12.35
N TYR A 142 5.98 -14.56 -12.44
CA TYR A 142 4.80 -13.84 -12.87
C TYR A 142 4.91 -13.46 -14.34
N THR A 143 3.83 -13.58 -15.09
CA THR A 143 3.69 -13.10 -16.46
C THR A 143 2.88 -11.80 -16.44
N LEU A 144 3.47 -10.75 -16.99
CA LEU A 144 2.86 -9.42 -17.03
C LEU A 144 2.00 -9.25 -18.29
N GLU A 145 1.05 -8.33 -18.26
CA GLU A 145 0.18 -8.00 -19.42
C GLU A 145 0.96 -7.48 -20.62
N ARG A 146 2.14 -6.92 -20.40
CA ARG A 146 3.04 -6.38 -21.41
C ARG A 146 4.48 -6.37 -20.92
N GLU A 147 5.40 -6.11 -21.82
CA GLU A 147 6.76 -5.77 -21.43
C GLU A 147 6.79 -4.41 -20.70
N ALA A 148 7.41 -4.39 -19.54
CA ALA A 148 7.54 -3.21 -18.69
C ALA A 148 8.91 -3.12 -18.04
N GLU A 149 9.33 -1.91 -17.71
CA GLU A 149 10.54 -1.63 -16.93
C GLU A 149 10.13 -1.47 -15.46
N ILE A 150 10.08 -2.60 -14.74
CA ILE A 150 9.69 -2.60 -13.33
C ILE A 150 10.80 -1.98 -12.50
N ASP A 151 10.51 -0.87 -11.84
CA ASP A 151 11.43 -0.15 -10.96
C ASP A 151 11.10 -0.28 -9.47
N ASP A 152 9.95 -0.87 -9.15
CA ASP A 152 9.55 -1.15 -7.77
C ASP A 152 8.72 -2.44 -7.71
N VAL A 153 9.12 -3.34 -6.84
CA VAL A 153 8.35 -4.55 -6.51
C VAL A 153 7.80 -4.39 -5.11
N CYS A 154 6.49 -4.29 -5.00
CA CYS A 154 5.80 -4.15 -3.75
C CYS A 154 5.31 -5.52 -3.27
N LEU A 155 5.76 -5.93 -2.11
CA LEU A 155 5.51 -7.27 -1.56
C LEU A 155 4.87 -7.20 -0.19
N LYS A 156 3.87 -8.03 0.03
CA LYS A 156 3.41 -8.40 1.35
C LYS A 156 3.78 -9.85 1.62
N LEU A 157 4.67 -10.05 2.58
CA LEU A 157 5.20 -11.35 2.94
C LEU A 157 4.66 -11.80 4.29
N GLN A 158 4.44 -13.08 4.48
CA GLN A 158 3.99 -13.60 5.77
C GLN A 158 5.03 -13.37 6.87
N GLY A 159 4.60 -12.92 8.05
CA GLY A 159 5.49 -12.62 9.18
C GLY A 159 6.32 -11.34 8.98
N TRP A 160 5.86 -10.41 8.16
CA TRP A 160 6.50 -9.16 7.75
C TRP A 160 7.03 -8.28 8.90
N ARG A 161 6.47 -8.38 10.10
CA ARG A 161 6.95 -7.64 11.29
C ARG A 161 8.24 -8.18 11.86
N THR A 162 8.43 -9.48 11.78
CA THR A 162 9.47 -10.20 12.52
C THR A 162 10.47 -10.88 11.62
N ARG A 163 10.07 -11.15 10.37
CA ARG A 163 10.84 -11.95 9.43
C ARG A 163 11.43 -11.11 8.31
N SER A 164 12.67 -11.43 7.93
CA SER A 164 13.36 -10.88 6.78
C SER A 164 13.62 -11.99 5.78
N TYR A 165 13.37 -11.74 4.51
CA TYR A 165 13.51 -12.71 3.43
C TYR A 165 14.69 -12.35 2.55
N PRO A 166 15.71 -13.22 2.41
CA PRO A 166 16.77 -13.06 1.44
C PRO A 166 16.25 -13.41 0.04
N LEU A 167 15.97 -12.41 -0.78
CA LEU A 167 15.35 -12.57 -2.08
C LEU A 167 16.27 -12.20 -3.23
N GLU A 168 15.98 -12.76 -4.37
CA GLU A 168 16.45 -12.33 -5.68
C GLU A 168 15.24 -12.10 -6.58
N VAL A 169 15.30 -11.01 -7.37
CA VAL A 169 14.29 -10.68 -8.37
C VAL A 169 14.93 -10.62 -9.73
N PHE A 170 14.33 -11.32 -10.69
CA PHE A 170 14.80 -11.38 -12.08
C PHE A 170 13.74 -10.80 -13.00
N ALA A 171 14.17 -9.98 -13.96
CA ALA A 171 13.40 -9.58 -15.12
C ALA A 171 13.81 -10.47 -16.31
N GLY A 172 12.91 -11.35 -16.73
CA GLY A 172 13.32 -12.44 -17.61
C GLY A 172 14.44 -13.28 -16.98
N ASN A 173 15.60 -13.30 -17.64
CA ASN A 173 16.80 -14.02 -17.15
C ASN A 173 17.80 -13.11 -16.42
N LYS A 174 17.55 -11.81 -16.34
CA LYS A 174 18.48 -10.85 -15.75
C LYS A 174 18.13 -10.58 -14.29
N LEU A 175 19.11 -10.76 -13.39
CA LEU A 175 18.99 -10.35 -12.00
C LEU A 175 18.90 -8.82 -11.93
N ILE A 176 17.82 -8.29 -11.33
CA ILE A 176 17.57 -6.85 -11.20
C ILE A 176 17.61 -6.39 -9.75
N TRP A 177 17.41 -7.29 -8.80
CA TRP A 177 17.51 -6.99 -7.37
C TRP A 177 17.96 -8.22 -6.58
N SER A 178 18.77 -8.02 -5.53
CA SER A 178 19.15 -9.06 -4.58
C SER A 178 19.46 -8.46 -3.22
N GLY A 179 18.81 -8.94 -2.18
CA GLY A 179 18.98 -8.42 -0.83
C GLY A 179 18.11 -9.14 0.19
N ASN A 180 18.09 -8.60 1.41
CA ASN A 180 17.16 -9.00 2.44
C ASN A 180 16.02 -7.97 2.48
N THR A 181 14.78 -8.43 2.64
CA THR A 181 13.65 -7.54 2.85
C THR A 181 13.73 -6.88 4.22
N ASP A 182 13.32 -5.63 4.29
CA ASP A 182 13.15 -4.94 5.55
C ASP A 182 11.93 -5.49 6.31
N LYS A 183 12.00 -5.41 7.64
CA LYS A 183 10.81 -5.63 8.48
C LYS A 183 9.92 -4.40 8.37
N SER A 184 8.63 -4.59 8.15
CA SER A 184 7.70 -3.48 7.90
C SER A 184 6.41 -3.60 8.71
N LEU A 185 5.49 -2.67 8.55
CA LEU A 185 4.13 -2.76 9.08
C LEU A 185 3.11 -3.12 7.99
N GLY A 186 3.54 -3.75 6.92
CA GLY A 186 2.68 -4.13 5.80
C GLY A 186 3.50 -4.50 4.58
N TYR A 187 3.42 -3.69 3.55
CA TYR A 187 4.15 -3.89 2.31
C TYR A 187 5.61 -3.50 2.41
N VAL A 188 6.46 -4.22 1.70
CA VAL A 188 7.89 -3.93 1.51
C VAL A 188 8.10 -3.54 0.06
N HIS A 189 8.85 -2.47 -0.16
CA HIS A 189 9.23 -1.98 -1.48
C HIS A 189 10.65 -2.39 -1.83
N LEU A 190 10.81 -3.12 -2.91
CA LEU A 190 12.11 -3.42 -3.49
C LEU A 190 12.36 -2.46 -4.65
N ASN A 191 13.07 -1.37 -4.36
CA ASN A 191 13.42 -0.40 -5.39
C ASN A 191 14.50 -0.98 -6.31
N ILE A 192 14.29 -0.91 -7.62
CA ILE A 192 15.17 -1.43 -8.66
C ILE A 192 15.92 -0.26 -9.29
N ASP A 193 17.20 -0.13 -9.00
CA ASP A 193 18.03 0.98 -9.51
C ASP A 193 18.25 0.91 -11.02
N ASN A 194 18.29 -0.29 -11.59
CA ASN A 194 18.54 -0.53 -13.01
C ASN A 194 17.45 -1.43 -13.59
N PRO A 195 16.25 -0.91 -13.83
CA PRO A 195 15.14 -1.67 -14.37
C PRO A 195 15.47 -2.19 -15.77
N VAL A 196 14.90 -3.33 -16.13
CA VAL A 196 15.07 -3.98 -17.41
C VAL A 196 13.72 -4.37 -17.94
N LYS A 197 13.52 -4.07 -19.22
CA LYS A 197 12.28 -4.40 -19.92
C LYS A 197 12.08 -5.89 -20.00
N ALA A 198 11.00 -6.38 -19.43
CA ALA A 198 10.64 -7.80 -19.45
C ALA A 198 9.12 -7.97 -19.33
N SER A 199 8.64 -9.10 -19.85
CA SER A 199 7.25 -9.55 -19.69
C SER A 199 7.08 -10.56 -18.56
N THR A 200 8.18 -10.98 -17.93
CA THR A 200 8.15 -11.93 -16.81
C THR A 200 9.06 -11.48 -15.68
N ILE A 201 8.56 -11.58 -14.46
CA ILE A 201 9.33 -11.29 -13.25
C ILE A 201 9.36 -12.55 -12.38
N THR A 202 10.55 -12.95 -11.96
CA THR A 202 10.73 -14.10 -11.06
C THR A 202 11.24 -13.63 -9.72
N ILE A 203 10.58 -14.05 -8.66
CA ILE A 203 11.01 -13.86 -7.28
C ILE A 203 11.44 -15.21 -6.73
N ARG A 204 12.62 -15.29 -6.16
CA ARG A 204 13.11 -16.50 -5.52
C ARG A 204 13.81 -16.22 -4.20
N LEU A 205 13.75 -17.21 -3.32
CA LEU A 205 14.49 -17.20 -2.08
C LEU A 205 15.97 -17.56 -2.36
N LYS A 206 16.89 -16.72 -1.88
CA LYS A 206 18.33 -16.91 -2.06
C LYS A 206 18.94 -17.83 -1.01
N GLY A 207 18.33 -17.91 0.16
CA GLY A 207 18.84 -18.65 1.30
C GLY A 207 17.82 -18.76 2.43
N ASN A 208 18.26 -19.17 3.60
CA ASN A 208 17.38 -19.31 4.75
C ASN A 208 16.82 -17.94 5.17
N THR A 209 15.53 -17.90 5.45
CA THR A 209 14.94 -16.77 6.16
C THR A 209 15.55 -16.70 7.56
N SER A 210 16.12 -15.56 7.93
CA SER A 210 16.68 -15.38 9.27
C SER A 210 15.52 -15.27 10.27
N ASP A 211 15.33 -16.31 11.07
CA ASP A 211 14.51 -16.24 12.27
C ASP A 211 15.28 -15.41 13.32
N ASN A 212 15.16 -14.10 13.25
CA ASN A 212 15.56 -13.23 14.36
C ASN A 212 14.40 -13.04 15.36
N ASP A 213 13.52 -14.03 15.46
CA ASP A 213 12.40 -14.01 16.38
C ASP A 213 12.88 -14.40 17.76
N ALA A 214 13.36 -13.42 18.52
CA ALA A 214 13.55 -13.54 19.96
C ALA A 214 12.22 -13.75 20.71
N PHE A 215 11.11 -13.41 20.06
CA PHE A 215 9.76 -13.62 20.54
C PHE A 215 9.00 -14.29 19.40
N GLY A 216 9.00 -15.63 19.41
CA GLY A 216 8.21 -16.40 18.47
C GLY A 216 6.78 -15.92 18.42
N GLU A 217 6.11 -16.13 17.31
CA GLU A 217 4.67 -15.93 17.21
C GLU A 217 4.04 -16.47 18.48
N ILE A 218 3.40 -15.60 19.25
CA ILE A 218 2.50 -16.03 20.32
C ILE A 218 1.26 -16.56 19.59
N THR A 219 1.41 -17.70 18.97
CA THR A 219 0.28 -18.53 18.64
C THR A 219 -0.26 -19.01 19.96
N GLU A 220 -1.53 -18.79 20.20
CA GLU A 220 -2.25 -19.36 21.34
C GLU A 220 -1.81 -20.81 21.52
N VAL A 221 -1.20 -21.08 22.67
CA VAL A 221 -0.48 -22.29 22.97
C VAL A 221 -1.42 -23.49 22.89
N LYS A 222 -1.45 -24.14 21.75
CA LYS A 222 -1.68 -25.57 21.74
C LYS A 222 -0.33 -26.19 22.12
N ALA A 223 -0.28 -26.82 23.30
CA ALA A 223 0.93 -27.46 23.79
C ALA A 223 1.46 -28.45 22.72
N LYS A 224 2.43 -28.00 21.92
CA LYS A 224 3.19 -28.85 21.00
C LYS A 224 4.40 -29.40 21.76
N VAL A 225 4.68 -30.65 21.58
CA VAL A 225 5.87 -31.30 22.15
C VAL A 225 7.11 -30.62 21.55
N ALA A 226 8.16 -30.41 22.35
CA ALA A 226 9.37 -29.68 21.94
C ALA A 226 9.96 -30.14 20.60
N ASN A 227 9.91 -31.42 20.30
CA ASN A 227 10.40 -32.01 19.05
C ASN A 227 9.60 -31.60 17.81
N GLU A 228 8.29 -31.32 17.94
CA GLU A 228 7.47 -30.83 16.84
C GLU A 228 7.73 -29.36 16.56
N MET A 229 8.03 -28.56 17.59
CA MET A 229 8.41 -27.15 17.43
C MET A 229 9.75 -26.98 16.72
N GLU A 230 10.74 -27.83 16.99
CA GLU A 230 12.03 -27.81 16.30
C GLU A 230 11.90 -28.26 14.84
N LEU A 231 11.05 -29.25 14.57
CA LEU A 231 10.78 -29.71 13.21
C LEU A 231 10.05 -28.66 12.36
N GLU A 232 9.11 -27.94 12.94
CA GLU A 232 8.44 -26.81 12.28
C GLU A 232 9.37 -25.63 12.06
N LYS A 233 10.22 -25.28 13.02
CA LYS A 233 11.27 -24.26 12.87
C LYS A 233 12.23 -24.59 11.72
N SER A 234 12.63 -25.86 11.58
CA SER A 234 13.53 -26.27 10.50
C SER A 234 12.84 -26.22 9.13
N LYS A 235 11.55 -26.50 9.05
CA LYS A 235 10.75 -26.42 7.82
C LYS A 235 10.47 -24.97 7.40
N SER A 236 10.42 -24.03 8.33
CA SER A 236 10.14 -22.63 8.02
C SER A 236 11.34 -21.88 7.41
N LYS A 237 12.56 -22.39 7.58
CA LYS A 237 13.80 -21.70 7.19
C LYS A 237 13.94 -21.44 5.68
N ASN A 238 13.38 -22.29 4.84
CA ASN A 238 13.44 -22.17 3.38
C ASN A 238 12.04 -21.96 2.77
N THR A 239 11.13 -21.42 3.55
CA THR A 239 9.77 -21.17 3.08
C THR A 239 9.62 -19.72 2.63
N LEU A 240 9.29 -19.54 1.37
CA LEU A 240 8.84 -18.28 0.80
C LEU A 240 7.31 -18.25 0.86
N ARG A 241 6.75 -17.21 1.47
CA ARG A 241 5.31 -17.02 1.66
C ARG A 241 4.94 -15.62 1.22
N ILE A 242 4.25 -15.53 0.11
CA ILE A 242 3.81 -14.27 -0.50
C ILE A 242 2.30 -14.16 -0.32
N VAL A 243 1.87 -13.12 0.38
CA VAL A 243 0.46 -12.75 0.55
C VAL A 243 -0.01 -11.94 -0.64
N GLU A 244 0.80 -10.93 -1.05
CA GLU A 244 0.44 -10.07 -2.17
C GLU A 244 1.70 -9.53 -2.85
N VAL A 245 1.65 -9.34 -4.17
CA VAL A 245 2.70 -8.71 -4.96
C VAL A 245 2.12 -7.76 -5.99
N GLU A 246 2.78 -6.62 -6.15
CA GLU A 246 2.50 -5.67 -7.22
C GLU A 246 3.81 -5.26 -7.90
N PHE A 247 3.74 -5.09 -9.22
CA PHE A 247 4.85 -4.59 -10.02
C PHE A 247 4.54 -3.19 -10.53
N LEU A 248 5.46 -2.27 -10.32
CA LEU A 248 5.27 -0.86 -10.65
C LEU A 248 6.36 -0.38 -11.60
N GLU A 249 5.98 0.49 -12.51
CA GLU A 249 6.89 1.24 -13.37
C GLU A 249 6.69 2.75 -13.19
N SER A 250 7.75 3.53 -13.35
CA SER A 250 7.67 4.99 -13.31
C SER A 250 6.86 5.54 -14.48
N ILE A 251 6.03 6.54 -14.21
CA ILE A 251 5.32 7.32 -15.22
C ILE A 251 6.24 8.44 -15.66
N ASN A 252 6.71 8.38 -16.91
CA ASN A 252 7.50 9.45 -17.55
C ASN A 252 6.64 10.63 -18.00
#